data_5cad0ff3680ef37e5ce30302c9caae93
#
_entry.id   5cad0ff3680ef37e5ce30302c9caae93
#
_cell.length_a   1.000
_cell.length_b   1.000
_cell.length_c   1.000
_cell.angle_alpha   90.00
_cell.angle_beta   90.00
_cell.angle_gamma   90.00
#
_symmetry.space_group_name_H-M   'P 1'
#
loop_
_entity.id
_entity.type
_entity.pdbx_description
1 polymer ?
#
loop_
_entity_poly.entity_id
_entity_poly.type
_entity_poly.pdbx_seq_one_letter_code
_entity_poly.pdbx_strand_id
1 'polypeptide(L)'
;MIIQSLFKPSLPIQNRHIQTILPFFIKAKNNIPYHKQRLELPDGDFADVFWCGGNLASEQTSLPDPRPIVVVLHGMGGCFQSHYIPGMISTLLNKGYRVAFLHARGCSGEVNRLPVTFHAADTSELNYIVDTIKQQFPDTPMAAVGFSLGGSVLIKWLAETCDKKLLTAAVALSVPFDLSATADSLNQGFSRTYQSYLLNRLKSLAIDKLRTHPAPLNPNQIRAIKSLREYDNLMTAPINGFGNVNNYYTTASCNQYLNAIQTPTLILNAKDDPFIPSYSIPDNSVLSQNITLELSRHGGHVGFISNLHRPRNRYFDMRTLQFFQKHNV
;
A
#
# COMPACT_ATOMS: atom_id res chain seq x y z
N MET A 1 -20.25 -3.80 -4.03
CA MET A 1 -21.18 -2.64 -4.20
C MET A 1 -20.45 -1.31 -3.99
N ILE A 2 -20.92 -0.24 -4.67
CA ILE A 2 -20.43 1.14 -4.44
C ILE A 2 -21.32 1.81 -3.41
N ILE A 3 -20.71 2.45 -2.40
CA ILE A 3 -21.40 3.25 -1.39
C ILE A 3 -20.81 4.66 -1.28
N GLN A 4 -21.64 5.62 -0.87
CA GLN A 4 -21.17 6.98 -0.56
C GLN A 4 -20.54 7.01 0.82
N SER A 5 -19.31 7.57 0.92
CA SER A 5 -18.63 7.74 2.20
C SER A 5 -19.33 8.76 3.10
N LEU A 6 -19.31 8.50 4.41
CA LEU A 6 -19.75 9.43 5.43
C LEU A 6 -18.68 10.49 5.78
N PHE A 7 -17.49 10.40 5.19
CA PHE A 7 -16.42 11.35 5.42
C PHE A 7 -16.81 12.77 5.01
N LYS A 8 -16.68 13.71 5.93
CA LYS A 8 -16.96 15.13 5.71
C LYS A 8 -15.86 15.97 6.37
N PRO A 9 -14.90 16.50 5.59
CA PRO A 9 -13.88 17.40 6.12
C PRO A 9 -14.48 18.80 6.41
N SER A 10 -13.93 19.48 7.41
CA SER A 10 -14.29 20.89 7.67
C SER A 10 -13.91 21.78 6.46
N LEU A 11 -14.64 22.89 6.27
CA LEU A 11 -14.51 23.78 5.09
C LEU A 11 -13.06 24.14 4.72
N PRO A 12 -12.17 24.54 5.65
CA PRO A 12 -10.82 24.97 5.29
C PRO A 12 -9.96 23.86 4.66
N ILE A 13 -10.32 22.59 4.87
CA ILE A 13 -9.53 21.44 4.40
C ILE A 13 -10.29 20.57 3.39
N GLN A 14 -11.30 21.09 2.72
CA GLN A 14 -12.00 20.37 1.64
C GLN A 14 -11.18 20.28 0.35
N ASN A 15 -10.17 21.14 0.19
CA ASN A 15 -9.34 21.15 -1.00
C ASN A 15 -8.49 19.87 -1.08
N ARG A 16 -8.53 19.18 -2.23
CA ARG A 16 -7.83 17.93 -2.48
C ARG A 16 -6.31 18.01 -2.25
N HIS A 17 -5.71 19.15 -2.61
CA HIS A 17 -4.27 19.34 -2.43
C HIS A 17 -3.92 19.56 -0.96
N ILE A 18 -4.76 20.28 -0.21
CA ILE A 18 -4.60 20.41 1.24
C ILE A 18 -4.73 19.03 1.89
N GLN A 19 -5.74 18.23 1.55
CA GLN A 19 -5.90 16.88 2.06
C GLN A 19 -4.66 16.00 1.77
N THR A 20 -4.07 16.13 0.60
CA THR A 20 -2.90 15.32 0.21
C THR A 20 -1.61 15.77 0.89
N ILE A 21 -1.39 17.10 1.04
CA ILE A 21 -0.11 17.66 1.47
C ILE A 21 -0.04 17.84 2.99
N LEU A 22 -1.11 18.31 3.61
CA LEU A 22 -1.13 18.61 5.05
C LEU A 22 -0.65 17.45 5.93
N PRO A 23 -0.97 16.17 5.63
CA PRO A 23 -0.46 15.03 6.37
C PRO A 23 1.05 14.96 6.54
N PHE A 24 1.82 15.44 5.58
CA PHE A 24 3.29 15.42 5.66
C PHE A 24 3.82 16.40 6.72
N PHE A 25 3.12 17.51 6.95
CA PHE A 25 3.55 18.54 7.91
C PHE A 25 3.10 18.24 9.35
N ILE A 26 1.98 17.54 9.51
CA ILE A 26 1.39 17.22 10.82
C ILE A 26 1.72 15.80 11.31
N LYS A 27 2.57 15.08 10.56
CA LYS A 27 2.95 13.72 10.96
C LYS A 27 3.60 13.71 12.35
N ALA A 28 3.15 12.79 13.20
CA ALA A 28 3.88 12.48 14.43
C ALA A 28 5.21 11.79 14.10
N LYS A 29 6.22 11.96 14.96
CA LYS A 29 7.35 11.02 14.94
C LYS A 29 6.78 9.61 15.16
N ASN A 30 7.21 8.68 14.31
CA ASN A 30 6.86 7.28 14.49
C ASN A 30 7.77 6.70 15.58
N ASN A 31 7.30 6.70 16.81
CA ASN A 31 8.01 6.12 17.98
C ASN A 31 7.37 4.78 18.37
N ILE A 32 6.60 4.15 17.49
CA ILE A 32 5.99 2.84 17.76
C ILE A 32 7.12 1.81 17.90
N PRO A 33 7.21 1.12 19.04
CA PRO A 33 8.17 0.04 19.19
C PRO A 33 7.90 -1.07 18.20
N TYR A 34 8.95 -1.59 17.60
CA TYR A 34 8.85 -2.71 16.67
C TYR A 34 10.03 -3.67 16.84
N HIS A 35 9.79 -4.92 16.48
CA HIS A 35 10.82 -5.92 16.26
C HIS A 35 10.99 -6.12 14.75
N LYS A 36 12.22 -5.97 14.26
CA LYS A 36 12.54 -6.23 12.85
C LYS A 36 12.83 -7.73 12.68
N GLN A 37 12.08 -8.36 11.80
CA GLN A 37 12.33 -9.73 11.35
C GLN A 37 12.69 -9.70 9.87
N ARG A 38 13.82 -10.31 9.51
CA ARG A 38 14.17 -10.58 8.13
C ARG A 38 13.72 -11.98 7.75
N LEU A 39 12.97 -12.07 6.67
CA LEU A 39 12.55 -13.33 6.07
C LEU A 39 13.35 -13.56 4.79
N GLU A 40 13.96 -14.73 4.67
CA GLU A 40 14.62 -15.17 3.45
C GLU A 40 13.55 -15.63 2.47
N LEU A 41 13.50 -15.02 1.29
CA LEU A 41 12.52 -15.32 0.26
C LEU A 41 12.96 -16.52 -0.59
N PRO A 42 12.02 -17.28 -1.19
CA PRO A 42 12.35 -18.45 -2.00
C PRO A 42 13.23 -18.17 -3.21
N ASP A 43 13.26 -16.94 -3.70
CA ASP A 43 14.09 -16.51 -4.81
C ASP A 43 15.54 -16.13 -4.40
N GLY A 44 15.87 -16.23 -3.10
CA GLY A 44 17.17 -15.88 -2.54
C GLY A 44 17.31 -14.41 -2.12
N ASP A 45 16.27 -13.61 -2.30
CA ASP A 45 16.20 -12.25 -1.77
C ASP A 45 15.71 -12.24 -0.32
N PHE A 46 15.41 -11.08 0.25
CA PHE A 46 14.84 -10.95 1.59
C PHE A 46 13.71 -9.91 1.62
N ALA A 47 12.82 -10.10 2.59
CA ALA A 47 11.83 -9.10 2.99
C ALA A 47 11.99 -8.78 4.48
N ASP A 48 11.88 -7.49 4.83
CA ASP A 48 11.92 -7.04 6.21
C ASP A 48 10.50 -6.74 6.70
N VAL A 49 10.07 -7.46 7.75
CA VAL A 49 8.79 -7.27 8.43
C VAL A 49 9.03 -6.61 9.78
N PHE A 50 8.32 -5.52 10.05
CA PHE A 50 8.35 -4.86 11.35
C PHE A 50 7.12 -5.25 12.16
N TRP A 51 7.33 -6.00 13.21
CA TRP A 51 6.29 -6.44 14.13
C TRP A 51 6.03 -5.41 15.21
N CYS A 52 4.77 -4.99 15.34
CA CYS A 52 4.34 -4.10 16.41
C CYS A 52 3.27 -4.80 17.28
N GLY A 53 3.40 -4.69 18.60
CA GLY A 53 2.47 -5.31 19.55
C GLY A 53 2.68 -6.81 19.78
N GLY A 54 3.75 -7.38 19.32
CA GLY A 54 4.17 -8.78 19.40
C GLY A 54 5.20 -9.10 18.32
N ASN A 55 5.87 -10.24 18.40
CA ASN A 55 6.79 -10.70 17.35
C ASN A 55 6.65 -12.22 17.13
N LEU A 56 7.20 -12.72 16.04
CA LEU A 56 7.26 -14.16 15.76
C LEU A 56 8.19 -14.90 16.75
N ALA A 57 9.20 -14.21 17.31
CA ALA A 57 10.20 -14.81 18.18
C ALA A 57 9.80 -14.85 19.67
N SER A 58 8.72 -14.17 20.09
CA SER A 58 8.33 -14.08 21.50
C SER A 58 7.60 -15.33 22.04
N GLU A 59 7.51 -16.40 21.25
CA GLU A 59 6.79 -17.64 21.60
C GLU A 59 7.54 -18.59 22.51
N GLN A 60 8.53 -18.15 23.21
CA GLN A 60 9.01 -18.87 24.42
C GLN A 60 8.05 -18.70 25.61
N THR A 61 6.96 -17.94 25.44
CA THR A 61 5.87 -17.90 26.42
C THR A 61 4.90 -19.06 26.14
N SER A 62 4.62 -19.82 27.14
CA SER A 62 3.86 -21.07 27.14
C SER A 62 2.39 -20.98 26.67
N LEU A 63 1.91 -19.86 26.19
CA LEU A 63 0.56 -19.66 25.67
C LEU A 63 0.58 -18.90 24.33
N PRO A 64 -0.12 -19.39 23.30
CA PRO A 64 -0.24 -18.71 22.02
C PRO A 64 -0.95 -17.36 22.21
N ASP A 65 -0.44 -16.31 21.55
CA ASP A 65 -1.08 -14.99 21.54
C ASP A 65 -2.30 -15.00 20.59
N PRO A 66 -3.54 -14.94 21.11
CA PRO A 66 -4.75 -15.09 20.30
C PRO A 66 -5.13 -13.81 19.53
N ARG A 67 -4.40 -12.71 19.76
CA ARG A 67 -4.74 -11.43 19.16
C ARG A 67 -4.62 -11.47 17.63
N PRO A 68 -5.62 -10.93 16.89
CA PRO A 68 -5.59 -10.91 15.43
C PRO A 68 -4.36 -10.19 14.88
N ILE A 69 -3.92 -10.60 13.69
CA ILE A 69 -2.76 -10.03 13.00
C ILE A 69 -3.23 -9.20 11.80
N VAL A 70 -2.72 -7.99 11.66
CA VAL A 70 -2.96 -7.15 10.49
C VAL A 70 -1.65 -6.92 9.72
N VAL A 71 -1.62 -7.40 8.48
CA VAL A 71 -0.52 -7.13 7.54
C VAL A 71 -0.73 -5.75 6.93
N VAL A 72 0.28 -4.88 6.98
CA VAL A 72 0.18 -3.50 6.47
C VAL A 72 1.20 -3.27 5.35
N LEU A 73 0.69 -2.86 4.18
CA LEU A 73 1.48 -2.58 2.98
C LEU A 73 1.52 -1.08 2.70
N HIS A 74 2.71 -0.54 2.47
CA HIS A 74 2.90 0.86 2.12
C HIS A 74 2.72 1.14 0.62
N GLY A 75 2.55 2.42 0.25
CA GLY A 75 2.50 2.88 -1.14
C GLY A 75 3.88 2.98 -1.80
N MET A 76 3.91 3.50 -3.03
CA MET A 76 5.11 3.66 -3.85
C MET A 76 6.24 4.38 -3.09
N GLY A 77 7.41 3.75 -2.99
CA GLY A 77 8.58 4.29 -2.30
C GLY A 77 8.36 4.61 -0.82
N GLY A 78 7.30 4.09 -0.21
CA GLY A 78 6.98 4.28 1.21
C GLY A 78 7.90 3.48 2.14
N CYS A 79 7.69 3.67 3.43
CA CYS A 79 8.39 2.95 4.49
C CYS A 79 7.62 3.09 5.82
N PHE A 80 8.12 2.49 6.88
CA PHE A 80 7.54 2.58 8.23
C PHE A 80 7.36 4.01 8.74
N GLN A 81 8.13 4.97 8.22
CA GLN A 81 8.04 6.40 8.56
C GLN A 81 7.07 7.20 7.68
N SER A 82 6.36 6.56 6.75
CA SER A 82 5.36 7.23 5.92
C SER A 82 4.24 7.82 6.77
N HIS A 83 3.79 9.03 6.43
CA HIS A 83 2.90 9.87 7.26
C HIS A 83 1.55 9.21 7.64
N TYR A 84 1.12 8.20 6.92
CA TYR A 84 -0.14 7.48 7.16
C TYR A 84 0.03 6.22 8.02
N ILE A 85 1.25 5.71 8.15
CA ILE A 85 1.52 4.45 8.85
C ILE A 85 1.38 4.57 10.37
N PRO A 86 1.96 5.59 11.06
CA PRO A 86 1.88 5.67 12.52
C PRO A 86 0.45 5.73 13.07
N GLY A 87 -0.43 6.46 12.38
CA GLY A 87 -1.85 6.57 12.77
C GLY A 87 -2.56 5.23 12.70
N MET A 88 -2.43 4.54 11.55
CA MET A 88 -3.04 3.22 11.35
C MET A 88 -2.52 2.20 12.37
N ILE A 89 -1.19 2.08 12.52
CA ILE A 89 -0.62 1.11 13.46
C ILE A 89 -1.05 1.41 14.89
N SER A 90 -0.97 2.68 15.34
CA SER A 90 -1.43 3.05 16.71
C SER A 90 -2.91 2.72 16.92
N THR A 91 -3.74 2.96 15.91
CA THR A 91 -5.16 2.67 15.98
C THR A 91 -5.43 1.17 16.11
N LEU A 92 -4.72 0.34 15.34
CA LEU A 92 -4.81 -1.12 15.44
C LEU A 92 -4.31 -1.65 16.80
N LEU A 93 -3.13 -1.21 17.24
CA LEU A 93 -2.55 -1.62 18.53
C LEU A 93 -3.47 -1.28 19.73
N ASN A 94 -4.07 -0.08 19.73
CA ASN A 94 -5.01 0.37 20.77
C ASN A 94 -6.30 -0.46 20.82
N LYS A 95 -6.56 -1.27 19.80
CA LYS A 95 -7.69 -2.20 19.73
C LYS A 95 -7.29 -3.66 19.89
N GLY A 96 -6.05 -3.90 20.28
CA GLY A 96 -5.56 -5.24 20.61
C GLY A 96 -5.06 -6.05 19.42
N TYR A 97 -4.90 -5.45 18.22
CA TYR A 97 -4.30 -6.16 17.10
C TYR A 97 -2.78 -6.22 17.22
N ARG A 98 -2.18 -7.24 16.64
CA ARG A 98 -0.75 -7.28 16.28
C ARG A 98 -0.58 -6.79 14.86
N VAL A 99 0.49 -6.09 14.57
CA VAL A 99 0.72 -5.55 13.21
C VAL A 99 2.03 -6.09 12.64
N ALA A 100 1.94 -6.68 11.45
CA ALA A 100 3.06 -7.05 10.61
C ALA A 100 3.19 -6.01 9.47
N PHE A 101 4.06 -5.02 9.65
CA PHE A 101 4.31 -4.02 8.62
C PHE A 101 5.35 -4.55 7.63
N LEU A 102 4.93 -4.73 6.38
CA LEU A 102 5.77 -5.22 5.30
C LEU A 102 6.49 -4.07 4.61
N HIS A 103 7.83 -4.12 4.59
CA HIS A 103 8.60 -3.31 3.66
C HIS A 103 8.77 -4.04 2.33
N ALA A 104 8.34 -3.41 1.25
CA ALA A 104 8.63 -3.90 -0.08
C ALA A 104 10.15 -3.89 -0.36
N ARG A 105 10.61 -4.72 -1.30
CA ARG A 105 12.03 -4.85 -1.68
C ARG A 105 12.73 -3.50 -1.82
N GLY A 106 13.87 -3.35 -1.17
CA GLY A 106 14.67 -2.13 -1.18
C GLY A 106 14.10 -0.94 -0.42
N CYS A 107 12.94 -1.09 0.27
CA CYS A 107 12.27 0.00 0.99
C CYS A 107 12.53 0.00 2.50
N SER A 108 13.21 -0.99 3.06
CA SER A 108 13.50 -1.09 4.49
C SER A 108 14.72 -0.28 4.96
N GLY A 109 15.38 0.43 4.04
CA GLY A 109 16.63 1.17 4.27
C GLY A 109 17.88 0.39 3.85
N GLU A 110 17.72 -0.85 3.39
CA GLU A 110 18.78 -1.70 2.85
C GLU A 110 18.42 -2.14 1.43
N VAL A 111 19.39 -2.15 0.54
CA VAL A 111 19.21 -2.60 -0.85
C VAL A 111 19.01 -4.11 -0.85
N ASN A 112 17.96 -4.58 -1.52
CA ASN A 112 17.72 -6.03 -1.66
C ASN A 112 18.79 -6.70 -2.55
N ARG A 113 18.95 -8.02 -2.43
CA ARG A 113 20.04 -8.79 -3.03
C ARG A 113 19.93 -9.00 -4.53
N LEU A 114 18.71 -9.13 -5.05
CA LEU A 114 18.47 -9.38 -6.47
C LEU A 114 18.36 -8.08 -7.27
N PRO A 115 18.62 -8.11 -8.60
CA PRO A 115 18.43 -6.94 -9.46
C PRO A 115 17.00 -6.40 -9.46
N VAL A 116 15.99 -7.25 -9.31
CA VAL A 116 14.57 -6.91 -9.30
C VAL A 116 14.22 -5.85 -8.27
N THR A 117 13.21 -5.05 -8.55
CA THR A 117 12.74 -3.96 -7.71
C THR A 117 11.27 -4.14 -7.38
N PHE A 118 10.79 -3.51 -6.31
CA PHE A 118 9.37 -3.48 -6.00
C PHE A 118 8.54 -2.88 -7.16
N HIS A 119 7.45 -3.55 -7.51
CA HIS A 119 6.49 -3.10 -8.51
C HIS A 119 5.06 -3.59 -8.20
N ALA A 120 4.05 -2.95 -8.81
CA ALA A 120 2.64 -3.22 -8.48
C ALA A 120 2.13 -4.61 -8.90
N ALA A 121 2.84 -5.31 -9.77
CA ALA A 121 2.45 -6.67 -10.17
C ALA A 121 3.06 -7.77 -9.28
N ASP A 122 4.01 -7.44 -8.38
CA ASP A 122 4.63 -8.43 -7.51
C ASP A 122 3.78 -8.69 -6.26
N THR A 123 3.18 -9.86 -6.23
CA THR A 123 2.40 -10.38 -5.11
C THR A 123 3.13 -11.47 -4.34
N SER A 124 4.29 -11.90 -4.82
CA SER A 124 5.03 -13.06 -4.30
C SER A 124 5.52 -12.84 -2.86
N GLU A 125 6.03 -11.64 -2.56
CA GLU A 125 6.47 -11.28 -1.20
C GLU A 125 5.31 -11.34 -0.21
N LEU A 126 4.18 -10.72 -0.57
CA LEU A 126 2.97 -10.73 0.27
C LEU A 126 2.48 -12.16 0.48
N ASN A 127 2.45 -12.97 -0.59
CA ASN A 127 2.04 -14.37 -0.48
C ASN A 127 2.93 -15.15 0.49
N TYR A 128 4.25 -15.06 0.31
CA TYR A 128 5.21 -15.77 1.17
C TYR A 128 5.07 -15.35 2.64
N ILE A 129 4.93 -14.06 2.92
CA ILE A 129 4.80 -13.54 4.28
C ILE A 129 3.48 -13.97 4.92
N VAL A 130 2.36 -13.88 4.20
CA VAL A 130 1.06 -14.31 4.70
C VAL A 130 1.05 -15.81 4.96
N ASP A 131 1.58 -16.61 4.03
CA ASP A 131 1.71 -18.08 4.20
C ASP A 131 2.59 -18.41 5.42
N THR A 132 3.72 -17.72 5.60
CA THR A 132 4.62 -17.89 6.76
C THR A 132 3.91 -17.56 8.07
N ILE A 133 3.21 -16.43 8.13
CA ILE A 133 2.43 -16.05 9.32
C ILE A 133 1.32 -17.07 9.59
N LYS A 134 0.61 -17.53 8.55
CA LYS A 134 -0.48 -18.48 8.71
C LYS A 134 0.00 -19.86 9.15
N GLN A 135 1.17 -20.30 8.71
CA GLN A 135 1.78 -21.53 9.20
C GLN A 135 2.14 -21.44 10.69
N GLN A 136 2.62 -20.29 11.13
CA GLN A 136 3.00 -20.09 12.52
C GLN A 136 1.80 -19.84 13.44
N PHE A 137 0.74 -19.22 12.93
CA PHE A 137 -0.48 -18.87 13.69
C PHE A 137 -1.74 -19.37 12.95
N PRO A 138 -1.95 -20.69 12.83
CA PRO A 138 -2.99 -21.28 11.97
C PRO A 138 -4.41 -20.82 12.34
N ASP A 139 -4.70 -20.66 13.63
CA ASP A 139 -6.03 -20.33 14.14
C ASP A 139 -6.24 -18.83 14.36
N THR A 140 -5.18 -18.02 14.20
CA THR A 140 -5.28 -16.57 14.43
C THR A 140 -5.97 -15.88 13.24
N PRO A 141 -7.02 -15.08 13.49
CA PRO A 141 -7.63 -14.25 12.46
C PRO A 141 -6.60 -13.28 11.86
N MET A 142 -6.58 -13.18 10.54
CA MET A 142 -5.69 -12.28 9.83
C MET A 142 -6.46 -11.33 8.93
N ALA A 143 -6.00 -10.09 8.89
CA ALA A 143 -6.48 -9.08 7.93
C ALA A 143 -5.31 -8.35 7.27
N ALA A 144 -5.59 -7.57 6.24
CA ALA A 144 -4.58 -6.73 5.61
C ALA A 144 -5.08 -5.31 5.34
N VAL A 145 -4.14 -4.35 5.35
CA VAL A 145 -4.38 -2.96 4.94
C VAL A 145 -3.33 -2.56 3.92
N GLY A 146 -3.75 -2.14 2.74
CA GLY A 146 -2.86 -1.65 1.68
C GLY A 146 -3.10 -0.17 1.37
N PHE A 147 -2.04 0.62 1.27
CA PHE A 147 -2.10 2.04 0.93
C PHE A 147 -1.61 2.30 -0.49
N SER A 148 -2.38 3.04 -1.29
CA SER A 148 -1.99 3.46 -2.64
C SER A 148 -1.52 2.25 -3.47
N LEU A 149 -0.28 2.23 -3.96
CA LEU A 149 0.28 1.10 -4.70
C LEU A 149 0.25 -0.21 -3.91
N GLY A 150 0.46 -0.17 -2.58
CA GLY A 150 0.29 -1.35 -1.72
C GLY A 150 -1.16 -1.85 -1.66
N GLY A 151 -2.13 -0.95 -1.85
CA GLY A 151 -3.54 -1.32 -2.04
C GLY A 151 -3.78 -2.05 -3.38
N SER A 152 -3.10 -1.61 -4.47
CA SER A 152 -3.18 -2.32 -5.76
C SER A 152 -2.56 -3.72 -5.68
N VAL A 153 -1.40 -3.86 -5.04
CA VAL A 153 -0.77 -5.16 -4.78
C VAL A 153 -1.69 -6.06 -3.98
N LEU A 154 -2.31 -5.54 -2.90
CA LEU A 154 -3.24 -6.30 -2.06
C LEU A 154 -4.45 -6.80 -2.86
N ILE A 155 -5.07 -5.95 -3.68
CA ILE A 155 -6.21 -6.31 -4.53
C ILE A 155 -5.84 -7.43 -5.51
N LYS A 156 -4.70 -7.28 -6.21
CA LYS A 156 -4.22 -8.30 -7.14
C LYS A 156 -3.95 -9.63 -6.42
N TRP A 157 -3.26 -9.59 -5.29
CA TRP A 157 -2.98 -10.78 -4.48
C TRP A 157 -4.25 -11.48 -3.97
N LEU A 158 -5.27 -10.73 -3.52
CA LEU A 158 -6.55 -11.28 -3.08
C LEU A 158 -7.29 -12.02 -4.20
N ALA A 159 -7.17 -11.55 -5.44
CA ALA A 159 -7.75 -12.23 -6.59
C ALA A 159 -6.98 -13.51 -6.96
N GLU A 160 -5.65 -13.48 -6.88
CA GLU A 160 -4.77 -14.63 -7.20
C GLU A 160 -4.86 -15.74 -6.15
N THR A 161 -5.26 -15.41 -4.92
CA THR A 161 -5.36 -16.36 -3.80
C THR A 161 -6.79 -16.56 -3.31
N CYS A 162 -7.77 -16.25 -4.14
CA CYS A 162 -9.19 -16.20 -3.76
C CYS A 162 -9.73 -17.50 -3.17
N ASP A 163 -9.22 -18.65 -3.57
CA ASP A 163 -9.58 -19.98 -3.10
C ASP A 163 -8.98 -20.36 -1.73
N LYS A 164 -7.88 -19.72 -1.33
CA LYS A 164 -7.13 -20.09 -0.11
C LYS A 164 -7.72 -19.56 1.20
N LYS A 165 -8.59 -18.55 1.16
CA LYS A 165 -9.21 -17.91 2.35
C LYS A 165 -8.20 -17.52 3.46
N LEU A 166 -7.06 -16.95 3.07
CA LEU A 166 -5.97 -16.66 3.99
C LEU A 166 -6.28 -15.48 4.92
N LEU A 167 -7.13 -14.54 4.48
CA LEU A 167 -7.55 -13.39 5.28
C LEU A 167 -9.04 -13.42 5.59
N THR A 168 -9.39 -12.96 6.77
CA THR A 168 -10.79 -12.74 7.20
C THR A 168 -11.38 -11.49 6.55
N ALA A 169 -10.58 -10.42 6.41
CA ALA A 169 -10.98 -9.17 5.76
C ALA A 169 -9.77 -8.41 5.22
N ALA A 170 -10.01 -7.50 4.26
CA ALA A 170 -8.98 -6.63 3.71
C ALA A 170 -9.49 -5.19 3.54
N VAL A 171 -8.58 -4.21 3.64
CA VAL A 171 -8.87 -2.79 3.39
C VAL A 171 -7.81 -2.22 2.44
N ALA A 172 -8.25 -1.58 1.36
CA ALA A 172 -7.37 -0.92 0.40
C ALA A 172 -7.73 0.57 0.30
N LEU A 173 -6.74 1.44 0.45
CA LEU A 173 -6.91 2.87 0.65
C LEU A 173 -6.26 3.68 -0.47
N SER A 174 -7.02 4.58 -1.12
CA SER A 174 -6.55 5.44 -2.22
C SER A 174 -5.87 4.64 -3.34
N VAL A 175 -6.56 3.62 -3.82
CA VAL A 175 -6.04 2.62 -4.78
C VAL A 175 -5.96 3.18 -6.19
N PRO A 176 -4.81 3.18 -6.86
CA PRO A 176 -4.69 3.43 -8.29
C PRO A 176 -5.11 2.17 -9.06
N PHE A 177 -6.36 2.14 -9.53
CA PHE A 177 -6.94 0.99 -10.24
C PHE A 177 -6.32 0.77 -11.62
N ASP A 178 -5.99 1.88 -12.30
CA ASP A 178 -5.34 1.93 -13.61
C ASP A 178 -4.03 2.72 -13.48
N LEU A 179 -2.91 2.03 -13.62
CA LEU A 179 -1.58 2.63 -13.46
C LEU A 179 -1.23 3.57 -14.62
N SER A 180 -1.70 3.28 -15.83
CA SER A 180 -1.51 4.14 -16.99
C SER A 180 -2.20 5.48 -16.79
N ALA A 181 -3.50 5.45 -16.45
CA ALA A 181 -4.29 6.65 -16.17
C ALA A 181 -3.71 7.45 -14.98
N THR A 182 -3.23 6.77 -13.94
CA THR A 182 -2.60 7.38 -12.78
C THR A 182 -1.29 8.09 -13.14
N ALA A 183 -0.42 7.46 -13.93
CA ALA A 183 0.85 8.05 -14.38
C ALA A 183 0.60 9.29 -15.25
N ASP A 184 -0.40 9.25 -16.13
CA ASP A 184 -0.77 10.39 -16.98
C ASP A 184 -1.39 11.54 -16.18
N SER A 185 -2.24 11.25 -15.20
CA SER A 185 -2.80 12.24 -14.27
C SER A 185 -1.72 12.95 -13.46
N LEU A 186 -0.75 12.18 -12.92
CA LEU A 186 0.38 12.72 -12.18
C LEU A 186 1.31 13.60 -13.03
N ASN A 187 1.29 13.45 -14.35
CA ASN A 187 2.08 14.28 -15.26
C ASN A 187 1.38 15.59 -15.68
N GLN A 188 0.25 15.94 -15.05
CA GLN A 188 -0.56 17.12 -15.41
C GLN A 188 -0.69 18.12 -14.28
N GLY A 189 -0.74 19.41 -14.61
CA GLY A 189 -1.05 20.50 -13.71
C GLY A 189 -0.24 20.46 -12.39
N PHE A 190 -0.91 20.71 -11.28
CA PHE A 190 -0.29 20.69 -9.95
C PHE A 190 0.18 19.28 -9.52
N SER A 191 -0.41 18.21 -10.06
CA SER A 191 -0.02 16.84 -9.73
C SER A 191 1.42 16.49 -10.13
N ARG A 192 2.04 17.28 -11.04
CA ARG A 192 3.48 17.19 -11.35
C ARG A 192 4.39 17.39 -10.12
N THR A 193 3.94 18.15 -9.12
CA THR A 193 4.66 18.29 -7.84
C THR A 193 4.72 16.97 -7.10
N TYR A 194 3.62 16.24 -7.05
CA TYR A 194 3.58 14.89 -6.46
C TYR A 194 4.41 13.90 -7.25
N GLN A 195 4.27 13.94 -8.59
CA GLN A 195 5.11 13.11 -9.46
C GLN A 195 6.60 13.33 -9.20
N SER A 196 7.02 14.60 -9.10
CA SER A 196 8.43 14.93 -8.82
C SER A 196 8.90 14.37 -7.49
N TYR A 197 8.07 14.44 -6.44
CA TYR A 197 8.37 13.86 -5.13
C TYR A 197 8.55 12.34 -5.21
N LEU A 198 7.59 11.63 -5.81
CA LEU A 198 7.64 10.17 -5.98
C LEU A 198 8.83 9.74 -6.84
N LEU A 199 9.01 10.43 -7.97
CA LEU A 199 10.09 10.14 -8.92
C LEU A 199 11.48 10.32 -8.29
N ASN A 200 11.68 11.38 -7.49
CA ASN A 200 12.96 11.59 -6.79
C ASN A 200 13.23 10.45 -5.80
N ARG A 201 12.20 9.94 -5.12
CA ARG A 201 12.33 8.79 -4.22
C ARG A 201 12.74 7.53 -4.99
N LEU A 202 12.07 7.23 -6.11
CA LEU A 202 12.40 6.08 -6.96
C LEU A 202 13.80 6.19 -7.56
N LYS A 203 14.21 7.38 -8.03
CA LYS A 203 15.56 7.63 -8.54
C LYS A 203 16.64 7.39 -7.48
N SER A 204 16.39 7.81 -6.24
CA SER A 204 17.33 7.56 -5.13
C SER A 204 17.51 6.06 -4.92
N LEU A 205 16.41 5.31 -4.80
CA LEU A 205 16.44 3.86 -4.63
C LEU A 205 17.17 3.15 -5.79
N ALA A 206 16.90 3.58 -7.02
CA ALA A 206 17.57 3.03 -8.21
C ALA A 206 19.07 3.32 -8.23
N ILE A 207 19.48 4.54 -7.87
CA ILE A 207 20.91 4.91 -7.81
C ILE A 207 21.64 4.15 -6.68
N ASP A 208 20.99 3.97 -5.54
CA ASP A 208 21.56 3.16 -4.46
C ASP A 208 21.73 1.70 -4.89
N LYS A 209 20.77 1.17 -5.68
CA LYS A 209 20.82 -0.18 -6.25
C LYS A 209 22.01 -0.39 -7.19
N LEU A 210 22.43 0.66 -7.93
CA LEU A 210 23.60 0.61 -8.83
C LEU A 210 24.91 0.30 -8.13
N ARG A 211 24.99 0.42 -6.81
CA ARG A 211 26.20 0.07 -6.03
C ARG A 211 26.44 -1.44 -6.00
N THR A 212 25.40 -2.22 -6.18
CA THR A 212 25.45 -3.69 -6.08
C THR A 212 25.06 -4.40 -7.37
N HIS A 213 24.28 -3.75 -8.23
CA HIS A 213 23.76 -4.36 -9.46
C HIS A 213 23.83 -3.38 -10.64
N PRO A 214 24.21 -3.85 -11.84
CA PRO A 214 24.08 -3.05 -13.05
C PRO A 214 22.59 -2.79 -13.34
N ALA A 215 22.29 -1.59 -13.83
CA ALA A 215 20.95 -1.22 -14.27
C ALA A 215 21.00 -0.83 -15.75
N PRO A 216 19.83 -0.75 -16.43
CA PRO A 216 19.75 -0.33 -17.83
C PRO A 216 20.32 1.05 -18.08
N LEU A 217 20.33 1.93 -17.08
CA LEU A 217 20.77 3.33 -17.17
C LEU A 217 21.85 3.64 -16.12
N ASN A 218 22.76 4.53 -16.46
CA ASN A 218 23.71 5.09 -15.52
C ASN A 218 23.06 6.17 -14.61
N PRO A 219 23.72 6.61 -13.51
CA PRO A 219 23.14 7.58 -12.57
C PRO A 219 22.70 8.91 -13.19
N ASN A 220 23.41 9.41 -14.22
CA ASN A 220 23.06 10.66 -14.87
C ASN A 220 21.78 10.52 -15.72
N GLN A 221 21.66 9.40 -16.44
CA GLN A 221 20.45 9.07 -17.20
C GLN A 221 19.24 8.90 -16.25
N ILE A 222 19.41 8.20 -15.11
CA ILE A 222 18.34 8.06 -14.11
C ILE A 222 17.91 9.43 -13.57
N ARG A 223 18.85 10.33 -13.24
CA ARG A 223 18.54 11.68 -12.79
C ARG A 223 17.78 12.50 -13.85
N ALA A 224 18.06 12.29 -15.13
CA ALA A 224 17.45 13.00 -16.25
C ALA A 224 15.97 12.64 -16.51
N ILE A 225 15.48 11.49 -16.04
CA ILE A 225 14.10 11.03 -16.22
C ILE A 225 13.12 12.09 -15.64
N LYS A 226 12.03 12.40 -16.36
CA LYS A 226 11.12 13.50 -16.01
C LYS A 226 9.71 13.07 -15.63
N SER A 227 9.32 11.82 -15.87
CA SER A 227 7.99 11.31 -15.53
C SER A 227 8.03 9.89 -14.98
N LEU A 228 6.96 9.48 -14.26
CA LEU A 228 6.81 8.12 -13.77
C LEU A 228 6.71 7.13 -14.94
N ARG A 229 5.94 7.45 -15.98
CA ARG A 229 5.84 6.61 -17.18
C ARG A 229 7.20 6.37 -17.85
N GLU A 230 8.02 7.40 -17.94
CA GLU A 230 9.39 7.28 -18.46
C GLU A 230 10.26 6.41 -17.55
N TYR A 231 10.18 6.61 -16.22
CA TYR A 231 10.90 5.79 -15.25
C TYR A 231 10.49 4.31 -15.34
N ASP A 232 9.19 4.06 -15.42
CA ASP A 232 8.68 2.69 -15.50
C ASP A 232 9.07 2.02 -16.83
N ASN A 233 9.11 2.78 -17.93
CA ASN A 233 9.54 2.26 -19.23
C ASN A 233 11.04 1.94 -19.29
N LEU A 234 11.86 2.77 -18.65
CA LEU A 234 13.32 2.66 -18.75
C LEU A 234 13.95 1.83 -17.62
N MET A 235 13.27 1.73 -16.48
CA MET A 235 13.77 1.07 -15.28
C MET A 235 12.87 -0.08 -14.83
N THR A 236 11.64 0.20 -14.36
CA THR A 236 10.76 -0.81 -13.75
C THR A 236 10.45 -1.96 -14.71
N ALA A 237 10.03 -1.66 -15.91
CA ALA A 237 9.60 -2.69 -16.87
C ALA A 237 10.74 -3.60 -17.33
N PRO A 238 11.90 -3.10 -17.78
CA PRO A 238 12.99 -3.98 -18.19
C PRO A 238 13.63 -4.76 -17.05
N ILE A 239 13.81 -4.15 -15.85
CA ILE A 239 14.44 -4.83 -14.71
C ILE A 239 13.57 -5.99 -14.20
N ASN A 240 12.27 -5.85 -14.27
CA ASN A 240 11.32 -6.86 -13.76
C ASN A 240 10.69 -7.73 -14.87
N GLY A 241 11.27 -7.73 -16.08
CA GLY A 241 10.91 -8.66 -17.13
C GLY A 241 9.67 -8.32 -17.96
N PHE A 242 9.07 -7.13 -17.81
CA PHE A 242 7.89 -6.70 -18.60
C PHE A 242 8.26 -6.22 -20.02
N GLY A 243 9.52 -5.92 -20.26
CA GLY A 243 10.02 -5.40 -21.53
C GLY A 243 9.70 -3.91 -21.73
N ASN A 244 8.44 -3.48 -21.58
CA ASN A 244 8.01 -2.09 -21.74
C ASN A 244 6.91 -1.70 -20.74
N VAL A 245 6.67 -0.39 -20.63
CA VAL A 245 5.73 0.17 -19.66
C VAL A 245 4.27 -0.24 -19.91
N ASN A 246 3.87 -0.46 -21.17
CA ASN A 246 2.50 -0.84 -21.49
C ASN A 246 2.20 -2.25 -20.97
N ASN A 247 3.11 -3.19 -21.18
CA ASN A 247 2.99 -4.54 -20.62
C ASN A 247 2.96 -4.51 -19.09
N TYR A 248 3.84 -3.70 -18.47
CA TYR A 248 3.83 -3.52 -17.02
C TYR A 248 2.49 -3.00 -16.54
N TYR A 249 1.99 -1.88 -17.08
CA TYR A 249 0.74 -1.28 -16.63
C TYR A 249 -0.47 -2.17 -16.89
N THR A 250 -0.52 -2.87 -18.03
CA THR A 250 -1.59 -3.82 -18.32
C THR A 250 -1.60 -4.97 -17.31
N THR A 251 -0.44 -5.54 -16.97
CA THR A 251 -0.35 -6.65 -16.01
C THR A 251 -0.60 -6.20 -14.58
N ALA A 252 -0.15 -5.00 -14.20
CA ALA A 252 -0.15 -4.54 -12.81
C ALA A 252 -1.41 -3.77 -12.40
N SER A 253 -2.20 -3.23 -13.35
CA SER A 253 -3.43 -2.50 -13.03
C SER A 253 -4.47 -3.42 -12.40
N CYS A 254 -4.92 -3.06 -11.19
CA CYS A 254 -5.73 -3.96 -10.39
C CYS A 254 -7.24 -3.94 -10.71
N ASN A 255 -7.71 -3.05 -11.56
CA ASN A 255 -9.12 -2.99 -11.99
C ASN A 255 -9.63 -4.30 -12.60
N GLN A 256 -8.79 -5.03 -13.34
CA GLN A 256 -9.13 -6.29 -13.99
C GLN A 256 -9.29 -7.48 -13.01
N TYR A 257 -8.86 -7.34 -11.77
CA TYR A 257 -8.86 -8.43 -10.78
C TYR A 257 -10.04 -8.35 -9.79
N LEU A 258 -10.80 -7.27 -9.80
CA LEU A 258 -11.82 -6.96 -8.77
C LEU A 258 -12.95 -8.00 -8.71
N ASN A 259 -13.36 -8.58 -9.84
CA ASN A 259 -14.44 -9.56 -9.91
C ASN A 259 -14.10 -10.92 -9.30
N ALA A 260 -12.80 -11.25 -9.17
CA ALA A 260 -12.33 -12.53 -8.64
C ALA A 260 -12.20 -12.55 -7.11
N ILE A 261 -12.29 -11.40 -6.43
CA ILE A 261 -12.04 -11.30 -4.99
C ILE A 261 -13.17 -11.95 -4.19
N GLN A 262 -12.82 -12.92 -3.34
CA GLN A 262 -13.75 -13.61 -2.45
C GLN A 262 -13.66 -13.14 -0.99
N THR A 263 -12.53 -12.59 -0.57
CA THR A 263 -12.34 -12.03 0.77
C THR A 263 -13.18 -10.76 0.93
N PRO A 264 -13.91 -10.58 2.06
CA PRO A 264 -14.56 -9.31 2.39
C PRO A 264 -13.57 -8.15 2.29
N THR A 265 -13.79 -7.22 1.38
CA THR A 265 -12.82 -6.16 1.07
C THR A 265 -13.50 -4.79 1.04
N LEU A 266 -12.97 -3.85 1.83
CA LEU A 266 -13.29 -2.44 1.75
C LEU A 266 -12.25 -1.73 0.89
N ILE A 267 -12.69 -1.03 -0.13
CA ILE A 267 -11.84 -0.10 -0.89
C ILE A 267 -12.35 1.31 -0.61
N LEU A 268 -11.50 2.19 -0.07
CA LEU A 268 -11.86 3.58 0.22
C LEU A 268 -11.04 4.53 -0.65
N ASN A 269 -11.72 5.22 -1.57
CA ASN A 269 -11.12 6.20 -2.46
C ASN A 269 -11.86 7.56 -2.37
N ALA A 270 -11.15 8.63 -2.69
CA ALA A 270 -11.72 9.96 -2.84
C ALA A 270 -11.93 10.29 -4.33
N LYS A 271 -13.08 10.84 -4.70
CA LYS A 271 -13.37 11.28 -6.08
C LYS A 271 -12.50 12.46 -6.50
N ASP A 272 -11.99 13.21 -5.53
CA ASP A 272 -11.11 14.37 -5.73
C ASP A 272 -9.61 14.01 -5.61
N ASP A 273 -9.25 12.73 -5.57
CA ASP A 273 -7.86 12.30 -5.46
C ASP A 273 -7.01 12.89 -6.62
N PRO A 274 -5.94 13.66 -6.34
CA PRO A 274 -5.16 14.30 -7.41
C PRO A 274 -4.23 13.33 -8.16
N PHE A 275 -4.13 12.06 -7.72
CA PHE A 275 -3.35 11.02 -8.40
C PHE A 275 -4.23 10.18 -9.32
N ILE A 276 -5.46 9.91 -8.86
CA ILE A 276 -6.36 8.92 -9.46
C ILE A 276 -7.49 9.66 -10.20
N PRO A 277 -7.49 9.67 -11.52
CA PRO A 277 -8.55 10.35 -12.26
C PRO A 277 -9.88 9.62 -12.04
N SER A 278 -10.95 10.40 -11.90
CA SER A 278 -12.27 9.85 -11.55
C SER A 278 -12.82 8.84 -12.58
N TYR A 279 -12.42 8.96 -13.84
CA TYR A 279 -12.82 8.02 -14.90
C TYR A 279 -12.16 6.63 -14.79
N SER A 280 -11.07 6.51 -14.01
CA SER A 280 -10.40 5.22 -13.74
C SER A 280 -10.98 4.48 -12.53
N ILE A 281 -11.93 5.10 -11.80
CA ILE A 281 -12.62 4.45 -10.69
C ILE A 281 -13.61 3.41 -11.27
N PRO A 282 -13.53 2.14 -10.84
CA PRO A 282 -14.38 1.09 -11.37
C PRO A 282 -15.86 1.32 -11.01
N ASP A 283 -16.74 0.83 -11.85
CA ASP A 283 -18.18 0.77 -11.60
C ASP A 283 -18.62 -0.55 -10.93
N ASN A 284 -19.90 -0.69 -10.62
CA ASN A 284 -20.42 -1.89 -9.96
C ASN A 284 -20.31 -3.18 -10.79
N SER A 285 -20.23 -3.08 -12.12
CA SER A 285 -20.27 -4.25 -13.01
C SER A 285 -19.01 -5.13 -12.90
N VAL A 286 -17.90 -4.52 -12.49
CA VAL A 286 -16.60 -5.21 -12.33
C VAL A 286 -16.28 -5.60 -10.88
N LEU A 287 -17.13 -5.21 -9.91
CA LEU A 287 -16.90 -5.51 -8.49
C LEU A 287 -17.50 -6.88 -8.13
N SER A 288 -16.71 -7.71 -7.44
CA SER A 288 -17.28 -8.90 -6.78
C SER A 288 -18.28 -8.49 -5.68
N GLN A 289 -19.17 -9.40 -5.31
CA GLN A 289 -20.13 -9.19 -4.22
C GLN A 289 -19.47 -8.94 -2.86
N ASN A 290 -18.21 -9.35 -2.68
CA ASN A 290 -17.44 -9.21 -1.45
C ASN A 290 -16.76 -7.84 -1.33
N ILE A 291 -16.78 -7.03 -2.39
CA ILE A 291 -16.17 -5.69 -2.38
C ILE A 291 -17.21 -4.64 -2.00
N THR A 292 -16.86 -3.82 -1.02
CA THR A 292 -17.47 -2.52 -0.74
C THR A 292 -16.52 -1.43 -1.22
N LEU A 293 -16.85 -0.74 -2.32
CA LEU A 293 -16.13 0.44 -2.78
C LEU A 293 -16.79 1.68 -2.19
N GLU A 294 -16.15 2.25 -1.18
CA GLU A 294 -16.59 3.47 -0.51
C GLU A 294 -15.96 4.70 -1.16
N LEU A 295 -16.79 5.55 -1.76
CA LEU A 295 -16.34 6.75 -2.47
C LEU A 295 -16.66 8.00 -1.68
N SER A 296 -15.62 8.73 -1.26
CA SER A 296 -15.75 10.05 -0.67
C SER A 296 -15.74 11.15 -1.74
N ARG A 297 -16.51 12.21 -1.52
CA ARG A 297 -16.44 13.42 -2.36
C ARG A 297 -15.08 14.12 -2.23
N HIS A 298 -14.55 14.15 -1.01
CA HIS A 298 -13.29 14.78 -0.63
C HIS A 298 -12.38 13.76 0.03
N GLY A 299 -11.08 14.03 0.11
CA GLY A 299 -10.13 13.16 0.80
C GLY A 299 -8.71 13.27 0.28
N GLY A 300 -8.53 13.75 -0.94
CA GLY A 300 -7.22 13.76 -1.60
C GLY A 300 -6.60 12.36 -1.67
N HIS A 301 -5.28 12.30 -1.81
CA HIS A 301 -4.55 11.04 -1.82
C HIS A 301 -4.04 10.69 -0.42
N VAL A 302 -4.61 9.65 0.20
CA VAL A 302 -4.28 9.19 1.57
C VAL A 302 -4.36 10.31 2.63
N GLY A 303 -5.25 11.30 2.44
CA GLY A 303 -5.45 12.40 3.36
C GLY A 303 -6.49 12.09 4.42
N PHE A 304 -7.76 12.21 4.05
CA PHE A 304 -8.93 11.92 4.86
C PHE A 304 -8.90 12.55 6.26
N ILE A 305 -8.43 13.80 6.36
CA ILE A 305 -8.40 14.59 7.60
C ILE A 305 -9.76 15.25 7.78
N SER A 306 -10.45 14.93 8.89
CA SER A 306 -11.78 15.45 9.17
C SER A 306 -11.76 16.92 9.66
N ASN A 307 -10.80 17.27 10.52
CA ASN A 307 -10.64 18.63 11.04
C ASN A 307 -9.20 18.90 11.51
N LEU A 308 -8.89 20.19 11.71
CA LEU A 308 -7.56 20.65 12.13
C LEU A 308 -7.29 20.50 13.63
N HIS A 309 -8.32 20.34 14.46
CA HIS A 309 -8.14 20.16 15.91
C HIS A 309 -7.60 18.77 16.27
N ARG A 310 -7.93 17.78 15.43
CA ARG A 310 -7.45 16.40 15.56
C ARG A 310 -6.93 15.88 14.22
N PRO A 311 -5.91 16.51 13.63
CA PRO A 311 -5.48 16.22 12.27
C PRO A 311 -4.80 14.86 12.11
N ARG A 312 -4.46 14.20 13.22
CA ARG A 312 -3.88 12.84 13.24
C ARG A 312 -4.95 11.75 13.23
N ASN A 313 -6.19 12.06 13.62
CA ASN A 313 -7.30 11.12 13.55
C ASN A 313 -7.86 11.12 12.12
N ARG A 314 -7.47 10.16 11.34
CA ARG A 314 -7.92 10.04 9.96
C ARG A 314 -9.17 9.19 9.88
N TYR A 315 -10.05 9.56 8.98
CA TYR A 315 -11.28 8.81 8.78
C TYR A 315 -11.02 7.34 8.44
N PHE A 316 -10.02 7.07 7.61
CA PHE A 316 -9.71 5.70 7.21
C PHE A 316 -9.22 4.82 8.37
N ASP A 317 -8.56 5.35 9.40
CA ASP A 317 -8.13 4.57 10.57
C ASP A 317 -9.35 3.99 11.30
N MET A 318 -10.34 4.84 11.59
CA MET A 318 -11.58 4.43 12.25
C MET A 318 -12.44 3.54 11.34
N ARG A 319 -12.48 3.85 10.04
CA ARG A 319 -13.26 3.10 9.07
C ARG A 319 -12.74 1.68 8.86
N THR A 320 -11.41 1.52 8.91
CA THR A 320 -10.75 0.21 8.90
C THR A 320 -11.18 -0.62 10.10
N LEU A 321 -11.12 -0.06 11.32
CA LEU A 321 -11.56 -0.77 12.52
C LEU A 321 -13.03 -1.21 12.45
N GLN A 322 -13.92 -0.31 12.03
CA GLN A 322 -15.35 -0.63 11.88
C GLN A 322 -15.56 -1.79 10.90
N PHE A 323 -14.77 -1.82 9.82
CA PHE A 323 -14.85 -2.89 8.83
C PHE A 323 -14.34 -4.21 9.39
N PHE A 324 -13.21 -4.20 10.07
CA PHE A 324 -12.66 -5.39 10.71
C PHE A 324 -13.57 -5.97 11.78
N GLN A 325 -14.10 -5.12 12.67
CA GLN A 325 -15.07 -5.55 13.70
C GLN A 325 -16.33 -6.19 13.10
N LYS A 326 -16.84 -5.63 11.98
CA LYS A 326 -17.98 -6.20 11.26
C LYS A 326 -17.72 -7.62 10.74
N HIS A 327 -16.47 -7.93 10.44
CA HIS A 327 -16.05 -9.22 9.88
C HIS A 327 -15.32 -10.12 10.89
N ASN A 328 -15.41 -9.84 12.21
CA ASN A 328 -14.85 -10.64 13.30
C ASN A 328 -13.31 -10.85 13.17
N VAL A 329 -12.61 -9.80 12.77
CA VAL A 329 -11.15 -9.76 12.83
C VAL A 329 -10.69 -9.30 14.19
#